data_b78de35c828a1b57a9519c1f65c7251d
#
_entry.id   b78de35c828a1b57a9519c1f65c7251d
#
_cell.length_a   1.000
_cell.length_b   1.000
_cell.length_c   1.000
_cell.angle_alpha   90.00
_cell.angle_beta   90.00
_cell.angle_gamma   90.00
#
_symmetry.space_group_name_H-M   'P 1'
#
loop_
_entity.id
_entity.type
_entity.pdbx_description
1 polymer ?
#
loop_
_entity_poly.entity_id
_entity_poly.type
_entity_poly.pdbx_seq_one_letter_code
_entity_poly.pdbx_strand_id
1 'polypeptide(L)'
;MTLAERTVAPDLQAAFAPLFARIGSRVGRTLVSLSVPVQGVDPVALFGMARPLGASLWMQPDAGTSLVGIGEAWAARQSHEARFGIISVAWRMLLEGAIVDTDGAPRGTGPMLLGGFGFDPEPPASTLWKGFEAGCMVLPALLL
;
A
#
# COMPACT_ATOMS: atom_id res chain seq x y z
N MET A 1 21.84 23.52 -23.38
CA MET A 1 22.33 22.98 -22.08
C MET A 1 21.17 23.08 -21.11
N THR A 2 20.33 22.07 -21.06
CA THR A 2 19.08 22.05 -20.27
C THR A 2 19.45 21.76 -18.82
N LEU A 3 19.15 22.69 -17.91
CA LEU A 3 19.26 22.47 -16.49
C LEU A 3 18.36 21.27 -16.13
N ALA A 4 18.96 20.19 -15.68
CA ALA A 4 18.21 19.10 -15.05
C ALA A 4 17.54 19.69 -13.80
N GLU A 5 16.21 19.76 -13.80
CA GLU A 5 15.44 20.04 -12.60
C GLU A 5 15.84 19.01 -11.54
N ARG A 6 16.53 19.48 -10.52
CA ARG A 6 16.80 18.64 -9.34
C ARG A 6 15.44 18.37 -8.69
N THR A 7 14.93 17.17 -8.89
CA THR A 7 13.80 16.69 -8.11
C THR A 7 14.20 16.73 -6.64
N VAL A 8 13.70 17.73 -5.92
CA VAL A 8 13.89 17.82 -4.47
C VAL A 8 12.97 16.77 -3.87
N ALA A 9 13.54 15.79 -3.19
CA ALA A 9 12.75 14.82 -2.42
C ALA A 9 11.90 15.59 -1.40
N PRO A 10 10.60 15.29 -1.28
CA PRO A 10 9.75 15.97 -0.32
C PRO A 10 10.25 15.70 1.11
N ASP A 11 10.22 16.73 1.95
CA ASP A 11 10.45 16.54 3.39
C ASP A 11 9.21 15.85 3.99
N LEU A 12 9.25 14.53 4.00
CA LEU A 12 8.14 13.71 4.50
C LEU A 12 7.86 13.97 5.98
N GLN A 13 8.89 14.27 6.77
CA GLN A 13 8.70 14.55 8.20
C GLN A 13 7.88 15.83 8.40
N ALA A 14 8.24 16.90 7.71
CA ALA A 14 7.48 18.16 7.73
C ALA A 14 6.06 17.99 7.18
N ALA A 15 5.89 17.19 6.12
CA ALA A 15 4.59 16.93 5.51
C ALA A 15 3.67 16.09 6.42
N PHE A 16 4.21 15.16 7.21
CA PHE A 16 3.42 14.37 8.17
C PHE A 16 3.09 15.11 9.48
N ALA A 17 3.86 16.12 9.87
CA ALA A 17 3.68 16.81 11.15
C ALA A 17 2.23 17.31 11.40
N PRO A 18 1.53 17.98 10.46
CA PRO A 18 0.15 18.41 10.66
C PRO A 18 -0.85 17.26 10.76
N LEU A 19 -0.58 16.12 10.11
CA LEU A 19 -1.44 14.94 10.22
C LEU A 19 -1.29 14.28 11.59
N PHE A 20 -0.07 14.19 12.12
CA PHE A 20 0.16 13.67 13.46
C PHE A 20 -0.50 14.54 14.53
N ALA A 21 -0.52 15.86 14.36
CA ALA A 21 -1.25 16.76 15.27
C ALA A 21 -2.75 16.44 15.32
N ARG A 22 -3.35 15.92 14.23
CA ARG A 22 -4.77 15.51 14.17
C ARG A 22 -5.07 14.21 14.92
N ILE A 23 -4.06 13.43 15.28
CA ILE A 23 -4.25 12.21 16.09
C ILE A 23 -4.73 12.62 17.50
N GLY A 24 -4.17 13.71 18.05
CA GLY A 24 -4.56 14.21 19.36
C GLY A 24 -4.44 13.15 20.45
N SER A 25 -5.50 13.02 21.27
CA SER A 25 -5.59 12.06 22.38
C SER A 25 -6.23 10.72 21.97
N ARG A 26 -6.30 10.37 20.69
CA ARG A 26 -6.87 9.10 20.24
C ARG A 26 -6.09 7.93 20.84
N VAL A 27 -6.82 7.00 21.44
CA VAL A 27 -6.25 5.78 22.02
C VAL A 27 -6.30 4.68 20.95
N GLY A 28 -5.17 3.99 20.75
CA GLY A 28 -5.08 2.87 19.81
C GLY A 28 -4.25 3.20 18.54
N ARG A 29 -4.29 2.26 17.59
CA ARG A 29 -3.55 2.41 16.32
C ARG A 29 -4.41 3.20 15.33
N THR A 30 -3.86 4.27 14.80
CA THR A 30 -4.52 5.10 13.78
C THR A 30 -3.70 5.02 12.48
N LEU A 31 -4.38 4.73 11.38
CA LEU A 31 -3.77 4.85 10.06
C LEU A 31 -3.63 6.34 9.71
N VAL A 32 -2.42 6.74 9.35
CA VAL A 32 -2.15 8.07 8.79
C VAL A 32 -1.60 7.88 7.40
N SER A 33 -2.22 8.49 6.41
CA SER A 33 -1.83 8.40 4.99
C SER A 33 -1.69 9.79 4.40
N LEU A 34 -0.57 10.03 3.73
CA LEU A 34 -0.26 11.26 3.01
C LEU A 34 0.08 10.91 1.57
N SER A 35 -0.50 11.64 0.63
CA SER A 35 -0.17 11.55 -0.79
C SER A 35 0.61 12.78 -1.23
N VAL A 36 1.77 12.57 -1.83
CA VAL A 36 2.62 13.62 -2.39
C VAL A 36 2.97 13.29 -3.84
N PRO A 37 2.99 14.27 -4.75
CA PRO A 37 3.37 14.02 -6.13
C PRO A 37 4.86 13.69 -6.21
N VAL A 38 5.19 12.69 -7.00
CA VAL A 38 6.57 12.32 -7.35
C VAL A 38 6.69 12.23 -8.87
N GLN A 39 7.89 12.45 -9.40
CA GLN A 39 8.16 12.40 -10.84
C GLN A 39 9.42 11.58 -11.13
N GLY A 40 9.50 11.05 -12.34
CA GLY A 40 10.71 10.41 -12.83
C GLY A 40 11.02 9.06 -12.18
N VAL A 41 10.02 8.38 -11.62
CA VAL A 41 10.19 7.06 -11.01
C VAL A 41 9.93 5.97 -12.05
N ASP A 42 10.91 5.11 -12.27
CA ASP A 42 10.73 3.86 -13.01
C ASP A 42 10.18 2.79 -12.06
N PRO A 43 8.94 2.30 -12.26
CA PRO A 43 8.32 1.37 -11.35
C PRO A 43 9.04 0.00 -11.30
N VAL A 44 9.62 -0.45 -12.40
CA VAL A 44 10.33 -1.73 -12.47
C VAL A 44 11.66 -1.64 -11.73
N ALA A 45 12.42 -0.56 -11.94
CA ALA A 45 13.67 -0.31 -11.23
C ALA A 45 13.43 -0.18 -9.72
N LEU A 46 12.41 0.59 -9.32
CA LEU A 46 12.03 0.76 -7.93
C LEU A 46 11.64 -0.58 -7.28
N PHE A 47 10.79 -1.36 -7.93
CA PHE A 47 10.42 -2.69 -7.45
C PHE A 47 11.66 -3.57 -7.25
N GLY A 48 12.59 -3.58 -8.22
CA GLY A 48 13.84 -4.36 -8.15
C GLY A 48 14.68 -4.00 -6.91
N MET A 49 14.84 -2.71 -6.63
CA MET A 49 15.58 -2.21 -5.48
C MET A 49 14.87 -2.48 -4.15
N ALA A 50 13.54 -2.42 -4.13
CA ALA A 50 12.75 -2.56 -2.91
C ALA A 50 12.46 -4.02 -2.49
N ARG A 51 12.79 -5.01 -3.33
CA ARG A 51 12.54 -6.45 -3.03
C ARG A 51 12.98 -6.91 -1.64
N PRO A 52 14.17 -6.52 -1.12
CA PRO A 52 14.59 -6.93 0.21
C PRO A 52 13.71 -6.40 1.35
N LEU A 53 12.94 -5.34 1.11
CA LEU A 53 12.02 -4.74 2.07
C LEU A 53 10.59 -5.33 2.01
N GLY A 54 10.37 -6.31 1.14
CA GLY A 54 9.04 -6.75 0.75
C GLY A 54 8.42 -5.76 -0.23
N ALA A 55 8.29 -6.15 -1.49
CA ALA A 55 7.73 -5.28 -2.52
C ALA A 55 6.72 -6.03 -3.37
N SER A 56 5.73 -5.30 -3.86
CA SER A 56 4.74 -5.76 -4.82
C SER A 56 4.70 -4.80 -6.01
N LEU A 57 4.49 -5.35 -7.20
CA LEU A 57 4.34 -4.58 -8.43
C LEU A 57 3.06 -5.04 -9.14
N TRP A 58 2.22 -4.08 -9.48
CA TRP A 58 1.10 -4.28 -10.37
C TRP A 58 1.19 -3.28 -11.51
N MET A 59 1.01 -3.75 -12.74
CA MET A 59 1.12 -2.91 -13.93
C MET A 59 -0.04 -3.17 -14.87
N GLN A 60 -0.59 -2.09 -15.42
CA GLN A 60 -1.54 -2.11 -16.51
C GLN A 60 -1.00 -1.22 -17.64
N PRO A 61 -0.15 -1.77 -18.53
CA PRO A 61 0.55 -1.00 -19.55
C PRO A 61 -0.39 -0.24 -20.48
N ASP A 62 -1.50 -0.85 -20.88
CA ASP A 62 -2.50 -0.24 -21.78
C ASP A 62 -3.17 1.00 -21.16
N ALA A 63 -3.28 1.04 -19.84
CA ALA A 63 -3.81 2.20 -19.11
C ALA A 63 -2.70 3.16 -18.65
N GLY A 64 -1.43 2.85 -18.91
CA GLY A 64 -0.29 3.64 -18.43
C GLY A 64 -0.18 3.72 -16.90
N THR A 65 -0.75 2.74 -16.19
CA THR A 65 -0.81 2.74 -14.73
C THR A 65 0.11 1.66 -14.16
N SER A 66 0.85 2.04 -13.12
CA SER A 66 1.68 1.11 -12.36
C SER A 66 1.56 1.42 -10.87
N LEU A 67 1.57 0.39 -10.04
CA LEU A 67 1.58 0.48 -8.58
C LEU A 67 2.76 -0.30 -8.03
N VAL A 68 3.56 0.35 -7.22
CA VAL A 68 4.68 -0.28 -6.50
C VAL A 68 4.43 -0.13 -5.00
N GLY A 69 4.10 -1.23 -4.34
CA GLY A 69 3.97 -1.28 -2.89
C GLY A 69 5.28 -1.71 -2.24
N ILE A 70 5.70 -1.03 -1.18
CA ILE A 70 6.94 -1.32 -0.46
C ILE A 70 6.65 -1.42 1.03
N GLY A 71 7.14 -2.50 1.65
CA GLY A 71 6.93 -2.77 3.07
C GLY A 71 5.48 -3.07 3.42
N GLU A 72 5.21 -3.14 4.71
CA GLU A 72 3.89 -3.48 5.25
C GLU A 72 3.56 -2.53 6.41
N ALA A 73 2.56 -1.65 6.21
CA ALA A 73 1.99 -0.85 7.30
C ALA A 73 0.90 -1.63 8.04
N TRP A 74 0.15 -2.44 7.31
CA TRP A 74 -0.89 -3.33 7.84
C TRP A 74 -1.14 -4.48 6.87
N ALA A 75 -1.54 -5.63 7.40
CA ALA A 75 -1.96 -6.75 6.57
C ALA A 75 -3.09 -7.53 7.22
N ALA A 76 -3.93 -8.11 6.37
CA ALA A 76 -4.91 -9.11 6.74
C ALA A 76 -4.63 -10.42 6.00
N ARG A 77 -4.46 -11.49 6.77
CA ARG A 77 -4.19 -12.83 6.28
C ARG A 77 -5.27 -13.75 6.80
N GLN A 78 -5.95 -14.45 5.92
CA GLN A 78 -7.08 -15.31 6.25
C GLN A 78 -7.11 -16.55 5.39
N SER A 79 -7.33 -17.70 6.00
CA SER A 79 -7.42 -19.01 5.35
C SER A 79 -8.81 -19.66 5.44
N HIS A 80 -9.85 -18.88 5.76
CA HIS A 80 -11.20 -19.37 5.95
C HIS A 80 -12.09 -19.09 4.74
N GLU A 81 -13.19 -19.82 4.55
CA GLU A 81 -14.16 -19.55 3.49
C GLU A 81 -14.69 -18.11 3.50
N ALA A 82 -14.89 -17.54 4.70
CA ALA A 82 -15.31 -16.15 4.87
C ALA A 82 -14.20 -15.11 4.69
N ARG A 83 -13.01 -15.49 4.20
CA ARG A 83 -11.82 -14.61 4.08
C ARG A 83 -12.08 -13.28 3.40
N PHE A 84 -12.90 -13.26 2.36
CA PHE A 84 -13.26 -12.02 1.66
C PHE A 84 -14.01 -11.05 2.57
N GLY A 85 -15.03 -11.56 3.26
CA GLY A 85 -15.85 -10.77 4.19
C GLY A 85 -15.04 -10.28 5.39
N ILE A 86 -14.23 -11.15 5.98
CA ILE A 86 -13.40 -10.82 7.15
C ILE A 86 -12.40 -9.71 6.80
N ILE A 87 -11.69 -9.84 5.67
CA ILE A 87 -10.73 -8.82 5.23
C ILE A 87 -11.44 -7.51 4.89
N SER A 88 -12.59 -7.57 4.20
CA SER A 88 -13.37 -6.38 3.87
C SER A 88 -13.85 -5.62 5.11
N VAL A 89 -14.31 -6.32 6.15
CA VAL A 89 -14.71 -5.70 7.41
C VAL A 89 -13.50 -5.08 8.11
N ALA A 90 -12.40 -5.81 8.24
CA ALA A 90 -11.18 -5.32 8.88
C ALA A 90 -10.61 -4.07 8.18
N TRP A 91 -10.63 -4.06 6.84
CA TRP A 91 -10.23 -2.90 6.04
C TRP A 91 -11.12 -1.68 6.30
N ARG A 92 -12.43 -1.86 6.31
CA ARG A 92 -13.39 -0.79 6.58
C ARG A 92 -13.19 -0.18 7.96
N MET A 93 -13.04 -1.04 9.00
CA MET A 93 -12.76 -0.59 10.36
C MET A 93 -11.44 0.21 10.46
N LEU A 94 -10.40 -0.21 9.72
CA LEU A 94 -9.13 0.53 9.68
C LEU A 94 -9.32 1.92 9.06
N LEU A 95 -10.12 2.02 7.99
CA LEU A 95 -10.38 3.29 7.31
C LEU A 95 -11.29 4.24 8.10
N GLU A 96 -12.24 3.73 8.88
CA GLU A 96 -13.15 4.57 9.69
C GLU A 96 -12.38 5.47 10.68
N GLY A 97 -11.24 4.99 11.18
CA GLY A 97 -10.37 5.76 12.08
C GLY A 97 -9.22 6.49 11.40
N ALA A 98 -9.06 6.36 10.09
CA ALA A 98 -7.90 6.85 9.36
C ALA A 98 -7.87 8.38 9.23
N ILE A 99 -6.66 8.92 9.21
CA ILE A 99 -6.39 10.31 8.81
C ILE A 99 -5.74 10.24 7.43
N VAL A 100 -6.49 10.62 6.40
CA VAL A 100 -6.02 10.55 5.02
C VAL A 100 -5.93 11.96 4.45
N ASP A 101 -4.80 12.27 3.86
CA ASP A 101 -4.55 13.50 3.13
C ASP A 101 -4.21 13.16 1.67
N THR A 102 -5.11 13.53 0.78
CA THR A 102 -4.98 13.37 -0.67
C THR A 102 -5.19 14.70 -1.38
N ASP A 103 -4.93 15.82 -0.70
CA ASP A 103 -5.20 17.15 -1.23
C ASP A 103 -4.46 17.38 -2.56
N GLY A 104 -5.21 17.76 -3.58
CA GLY A 104 -4.69 17.93 -4.93
C GLY A 104 -4.30 16.65 -5.68
N ALA A 105 -4.45 15.48 -5.07
CA ALA A 105 -4.08 14.21 -5.69
C ALA A 105 -5.16 13.69 -6.67
N PRO A 106 -4.79 12.93 -7.71
CA PRO A 106 -5.73 12.31 -8.62
C PRO A 106 -6.72 11.36 -7.90
N ARG A 107 -7.88 11.11 -8.53
CA ARG A 107 -8.83 10.11 -8.04
C ARG A 107 -8.16 8.72 -7.98
N GLY A 108 -8.45 7.97 -6.92
CA GLY A 108 -7.86 6.65 -6.69
C GLY A 108 -6.54 6.69 -5.93
N THR A 109 -6.11 7.88 -5.48
CA THR A 109 -4.96 8.05 -4.59
C THR A 109 -5.37 7.82 -3.14
N GLY A 110 -4.43 7.40 -2.30
CA GLY A 110 -4.65 7.15 -0.87
C GLY A 110 -4.37 5.70 -0.49
N PRO A 111 -4.82 5.26 0.70
CA PRO A 111 -4.57 3.91 1.17
C PRO A 111 -5.19 2.86 0.24
N MET A 112 -4.40 1.89 -0.17
CA MET A 112 -4.82 0.82 -1.07
C MET A 112 -4.23 -0.52 -0.61
N LEU A 113 -5.02 -1.58 -0.70
CA LEU A 113 -4.56 -2.93 -0.43
C LEU A 113 -4.04 -3.56 -1.73
N LEU A 114 -2.86 -4.15 -1.64
CA LEU A 114 -2.29 -5.01 -2.67
C LEU A 114 -2.24 -6.45 -2.17
N GLY A 115 -2.58 -7.41 -3.00
CA GLY A 115 -2.57 -8.81 -2.62
C GLY A 115 -3.49 -9.65 -3.46
N GLY A 116 -3.93 -10.77 -2.90
CA GLY A 116 -4.78 -11.69 -3.62
C GLY A 116 -5.41 -12.76 -2.73
N PHE A 117 -6.26 -13.53 -3.37
CA PHE A 117 -6.94 -14.66 -2.77
C PHE A 117 -6.67 -15.91 -3.59
N GLY A 118 -6.39 -17.00 -2.90
CA GLY A 118 -6.42 -18.33 -3.50
C GLY A 118 -7.83 -18.67 -3.95
N PHE A 119 -7.93 -19.48 -5.01
CA PHE A 119 -9.22 -19.98 -5.47
C PHE A 119 -9.89 -20.84 -4.39
N ASP A 120 -9.10 -21.68 -3.73
CA ASP A 120 -9.55 -22.55 -2.65
C ASP A 120 -9.26 -21.91 -1.28
N PRO A 121 -10.17 -22.00 -0.28
CA PRO A 121 -9.90 -21.58 1.09
C PRO A 121 -8.84 -22.44 1.78
N GLU A 122 -8.68 -23.69 1.36
CA GLU A 122 -7.64 -24.58 1.86
C GLU A 122 -6.41 -24.53 0.95
N PRO A 123 -5.22 -24.21 1.50
CA PRO A 123 -4.01 -24.23 0.70
C PRO A 123 -3.76 -25.65 0.17
N PRO A 124 -3.47 -25.82 -1.12
CA PRO A 124 -3.19 -27.13 -1.68
C PRO A 124 -1.97 -27.75 -1.00
N ALA A 125 -2.01 -29.06 -0.79
CA ALA A 125 -0.94 -29.83 -0.15
C ALA A 125 0.39 -29.88 -0.96
N SER A 126 0.45 -29.18 -2.08
CA SER A 126 1.60 -29.12 -2.99
C SER A 126 2.69 -28.19 -2.48
N THR A 127 3.94 -28.63 -2.57
CA THR A 127 5.12 -27.79 -2.27
C THR A 127 5.26 -26.58 -3.18
N LEU A 128 4.66 -26.59 -4.39
CA LEU A 128 4.67 -25.48 -5.33
C LEU A 128 3.95 -24.24 -4.79
N TRP A 129 2.94 -24.45 -3.95
CA TRP A 129 2.13 -23.37 -3.36
C TRP A 129 2.51 -23.05 -1.92
N LYS A 130 3.62 -23.63 -1.45
CA LYS A 130 4.13 -23.34 -0.11
C LYS A 130 4.48 -21.85 0.01
N GLY A 131 3.85 -21.17 0.97
CA GLY A 131 4.02 -19.74 1.21
C GLY A 131 2.96 -18.86 0.54
N PHE A 132 2.06 -19.44 -0.28
CA PHE A 132 0.87 -18.72 -0.73
C PHE A 132 -0.26 -18.95 0.26
N GLU A 133 -0.73 -17.87 0.86
CA GLU A 133 -1.87 -17.89 1.78
C GLU A 133 -3.18 -17.89 0.99
N ALA A 134 -4.23 -18.49 1.55
CA ALA A 134 -5.55 -18.52 0.91
C ALA A 134 -6.17 -17.12 0.73
N GLY A 135 -5.75 -16.15 1.53
CA GLY A 135 -6.07 -14.74 1.37
C GLY A 135 -5.04 -13.88 2.08
N CYS A 136 -4.38 -13.02 1.34
CA CYS A 136 -3.42 -12.05 1.88
C CYS A 136 -3.60 -10.70 1.19
N MET A 137 -3.94 -9.69 1.97
CA MET A 137 -4.05 -8.30 1.52
C MET A 137 -3.17 -7.43 2.40
N VAL A 138 -2.29 -6.68 1.78
CA VAL A 138 -1.28 -5.83 2.43
C VAL A 138 -1.54 -4.38 2.10
N LEU A 139 -1.55 -3.53 3.11
CA LEU A 139 -1.42 -2.09 2.96
C LEU A 139 0.09 -1.78 3.00
N PRO A 140 0.70 -1.36 1.88
CA PRO A 140 2.10 -1.01 1.86
C PRO A 140 2.40 0.18 2.79
N ALA A 141 3.61 0.23 3.33
CA ALA A 141 4.08 1.40 4.06
C ALA A 141 4.35 2.58 3.11
N LEU A 142 4.77 2.28 1.88
CA LEU A 142 4.91 3.23 0.77
C LEU A 142 4.24 2.65 -0.48
N LEU A 143 3.41 3.45 -1.13
CA LEU A 143 2.75 3.13 -2.40
C LEU A 143 3.06 4.22 -3.42
N LEU A 144 3.56 3.83 -4.58
CA LEU A 144 3.80 4.69 -5.74
C LEU A 144 2.99 4.21 -6.93
#